data_26ce03f974cf50ef164635fb2282a20a
#
_entry.id   26ce03f974cf50ef164635fb2282a20a
#
_cell.length_a   1.000
_cell.length_b   1.000
_cell.length_c   1.000
_cell.angle_alpha   90.00
_cell.angle_beta   90.00
_cell.angle_gamma   90.00
#
_symmetry.space_group_name_H-M   'P 1'
#
loop_
_entity.id
_entity.type
_entity.pdbx_description
1 polymer ?
#
loop_
_entity_poly.entity_id
_entity_poly.type
_entity_poly.pdbx_seq_one_letter_code
_entity_poly.pdbx_strand_id
1 'polypeptide(L)'
;MPPRPFLLLLAAVVFGARMAAATEAAPPWASSAVSVETGLLWQVGQNTPLSYRLVPTQLSWRSKRNFGRTFADGSHLLVRHRLTLLGTWIQQGPESHYVGFIGSPSIEWWNKAGTWCWFGGAGGGFGWLDSQAWPGAQGQDFTLNWMMRAGVERGFGARGTLSAGMMFQHMSNGGATNPNPGIDAVGFTVGYAWPF
;
A
#
# COMPACT_ATOMS: atom_id res chain seq x y z
N MET A 1 -10.71 8.25 25.65
CA MET A 1 -10.17 9.30 24.79
C MET A 1 -11.08 9.46 23.60
N PRO A 2 -11.51 10.68 23.21
CA PRO A 2 -12.37 10.84 22.05
C PRO A 2 -11.62 10.55 20.73
N PRO A 3 -12.27 10.03 19.70
CA PRO A 3 -11.64 9.74 18.41
C PRO A 3 -11.16 11.06 17.78
N ARG A 4 -9.88 11.12 17.44
CA ARG A 4 -9.27 12.28 16.80
C ARG A 4 -9.68 12.40 15.32
N PRO A 5 -9.88 13.62 14.77
CA PRO A 5 -10.53 13.87 13.48
C PRO A 5 -9.68 13.56 12.23
N PHE A 6 -8.66 12.71 12.33
CA PHE A 6 -7.74 12.43 11.20
C PHE A 6 -8.39 11.62 10.06
N LEU A 7 -9.49 10.91 10.32
CA LEU A 7 -10.16 10.06 9.30
C LEU A 7 -11.00 10.85 8.29
N LEU A 8 -11.42 12.07 8.62
CA LEU A 8 -12.36 12.84 7.77
C LEU A 8 -11.69 13.63 6.64
N LEU A 9 -10.37 13.88 6.73
CA LEU A 9 -9.67 14.66 5.69
C LEU A 9 -9.28 13.82 4.46
N LEU A 10 -9.10 12.52 4.60
CA LEU A 10 -8.75 11.64 3.48
C LEU A 10 -9.94 11.32 2.56
N ALA A 11 -11.16 11.37 3.08
CA ALA A 11 -12.37 11.10 2.30
C ALA A 11 -12.75 12.22 1.32
N ALA A 12 -12.37 13.47 1.60
CA ALA A 12 -12.77 14.64 0.80
C ALA A 12 -11.95 14.82 -0.50
N VAL A 13 -10.73 14.27 -0.58
CA VAL A 13 -9.87 14.41 -1.77
C VAL A 13 -10.28 13.46 -2.90
N VAL A 14 -11.02 12.41 -2.62
CA VAL A 14 -11.37 11.35 -3.56
C VAL A 14 -12.57 11.69 -4.46
N PHE A 15 -13.42 12.63 -4.09
CA PHE A 15 -14.67 12.91 -4.82
C PHE A 15 -14.55 13.95 -5.96
N GLY A 16 -13.38 14.53 -6.18
CA GLY A 16 -13.17 15.58 -7.20
C GLY A 16 -12.74 15.12 -8.59
N ALA A 17 -12.52 13.84 -8.84
CA ALA A 17 -12.11 13.35 -10.15
C ALA A 17 -13.31 13.34 -11.12
N ARG A 18 -13.41 14.34 -11.97
CA ARG A 18 -14.36 14.44 -13.08
C ARG A 18 -14.36 13.16 -13.91
N MET A 19 -15.54 12.59 -14.10
CA MET A 19 -15.81 11.63 -15.15
C MET A 19 -15.60 12.31 -16.51
N ALA A 20 -14.40 12.17 -17.08
CA ALA A 20 -14.14 12.56 -18.45
C ALA A 20 -14.92 11.64 -19.39
N ALA A 21 -15.47 12.23 -20.45
CA ALA A 21 -16.28 11.57 -21.47
C ALA A 21 -15.59 10.30 -22.00
N ALA A 22 -16.39 9.28 -22.30
CA ALA A 22 -15.99 7.98 -22.80
C ALA A 22 -15.40 8.07 -24.21
N THR A 23 -14.14 8.43 -24.30
CA THR A 23 -13.23 7.89 -25.30
C THR A 23 -13.02 6.42 -24.94
N GLU A 24 -12.92 5.54 -25.94
CA GLU A 24 -12.68 4.11 -25.73
C GLU A 24 -11.52 3.94 -24.76
N ALA A 25 -11.87 3.65 -23.49
CA ALA A 25 -10.95 3.84 -22.40
C ALA A 25 -9.88 2.76 -22.49
N ALA A 26 -8.64 3.18 -22.48
CA ALA A 26 -7.50 2.28 -22.46
C ALA A 26 -7.68 1.22 -21.36
N PRO A 27 -7.33 -0.03 -21.64
CA PRO A 27 -7.48 -1.09 -20.66
C PRO A 27 -6.67 -0.78 -19.38
N PRO A 28 -7.07 -1.28 -18.21
CA PRO A 28 -6.46 -0.95 -16.93
C PRO A 28 -4.94 -1.13 -16.87
N TRP A 29 -4.40 -2.07 -17.64
CA TRP A 29 -2.95 -2.31 -17.73
C TRP A 29 -2.19 -1.29 -18.57
N ALA A 30 -2.84 -0.51 -19.42
CA ALA A 30 -2.18 0.45 -20.31
C ALA A 30 -2.12 1.86 -19.71
N SER A 31 -2.89 2.14 -18.68
CA SER A 31 -3.05 3.48 -18.07
C SER A 31 -2.26 3.60 -16.77
N SER A 32 -1.84 4.81 -16.44
CA SER A 32 -1.48 5.16 -15.08
C SER A 32 -2.72 5.08 -14.19
N ALA A 33 -2.52 4.94 -12.88
CA ALA A 33 -3.64 4.92 -11.95
C ALA A 33 -3.26 5.57 -10.61
N VAL A 34 -4.25 6.18 -9.96
CA VAL A 34 -4.20 6.50 -8.53
C VAL A 34 -5.06 5.51 -7.79
N SER A 35 -4.61 5.05 -6.63
CA SER A 35 -5.37 4.10 -5.82
C SER A 35 -5.39 4.49 -4.35
N VAL A 36 -6.48 4.16 -3.68
CA VAL A 36 -6.59 4.14 -2.23
C VAL A 36 -6.77 2.70 -1.79
N GLU A 37 -6.00 2.31 -0.78
CA GLU A 37 -6.02 0.96 -0.22
C GLU A 37 -5.93 1.03 1.30
N THR A 38 -6.69 0.21 2.01
CA THR A 38 -6.65 0.10 3.47
C THR A 38 -6.73 -1.36 3.88
N GLY A 39 -6.43 -1.64 5.15
CA GLY A 39 -6.42 -3.02 5.63
C GLY A 39 -6.28 -3.14 7.12
N LEU A 40 -6.02 -4.36 7.55
CA LEU A 40 -5.72 -4.69 8.93
C LEU A 40 -4.56 -5.68 8.96
N LEU A 41 -3.50 -5.32 9.69
CA LEU A 41 -2.31 -6.14 9.85
C LEU A 41 -2.13 -6.49 11.33
N TRP A 42 -1.67 -7.68 11.58
CA TRP A 42 -1.30 -8.20 12.90
C TRP A 42 0.18 -8.46 12.95
N GLN A 43 0.78 -8.17 14.08
CA GLN A 43 2.18 -8.49 14.32
C GLN A 43 2.46 -9.97 14.07
N VAL A 44 3.61 -10.21 13.45
CA VAL A 44 4.22 -11.53 13.29
C VAL A 44 5.66 -11.50 13.80
N GLY A 45 6.21 -12.67 14.16
CA GLY A 45 7.54 -12.75 14.73
C GLY A 45 7.60 -12.38 16.22
N GLN A 46 8.79 -12.43 16.79
CA GLN A 46 9.05 -12.23 18.23
C GLN A 46 10.17 -11.20 18.48
N ASN A 47 10.38 -10.29 17.55
CA ASN A 47 11.46 -9.29 17.62
C ASN A 47 11.20 -8.22 18.68
N THR A 48 9.95 -8.01 19.05
CA THR A 48 9.53 -7.10 20.11
C THR A 48 8.62 -7.81 21.12
N PRO A 49 8.73 -7.49 22.43
CA PRO A 49 7.77 -7.96 23.42
C PRO A 49 6.41 -7.27 23.33
N LEU A 50 6.31 -6.23 22.52
CA LEU A 50 5.10 -5.44 22.30
C LEU A 50 4.22 -6.12 21.25
N SER A 51 2.90 -5.97 21.39
CA SER A 51 1.93 -6.50 20.42
C SER A 51 1.38 -5.37 19.57
N TYR A 52 1.35 -5.57 18.24
CA TYR A 52 0.89 -4.56 17.29
C TYR A 52 -0.32 -5.04 16.49
N ARG A 53 -1.25 -4.09 16.29
CA ARG A 53 -2.30 -4.17 15.29
C ARG A 53 -2.34 -2.86 14.52
N LEU A 54 -2.18 -2.95 13.21
CA LEU A 54 -1.97 -1.81 12.33
C LEU A 54 -3.13 -1.69 11.34
N VAL A 55 -3.57 -0.46 11.10
CA VAL A 55 -4.54 -0.13 10.05
C VAL A 55 -3.85 0.78 9.03
N PRO A 56 -3.17 0.20 8.01
CA PRO A 56 -2.54 0.99 6.97
C PRO A 56 -3.59 1.62 6.06
N THR A 57 -3.32 2.83 5.61
CA THR A 57 -4.03 3.50 4.53
C THR A 57 -3.00 4.01 3.54
N GLN A 58 -3.12 3.60 2.30
CA GLN A 58 -2.18 3.88 1.23
C GLN A 58 -2.85 4.75 0.17
N LEU A 59 -2.23 5.87 -0.17
CA LEU A 59 -2.50 6.61 -1.40
C LEU A 59 -1.34 6.34 -2.36
N SER A 60 -1.63 5.71 -3.50
CA SER A 60 -0.57 5.30 -4.42
C SER A 60 -0.81 5.80 -5.82
N TRP A 61 0.28 6.21 -6.45
CA TRP A 61 0.36 6.36 -7.90
C TRP A 61 1.02 5.12 -8.49
N ARG A 62 0.45 4.59 -9.57
CA ARG A 62 0.97 3.47 -10.35
C ARG A 62 1.26 3.96 -11.76
N SER A 63 2.51 3.76 -12.24
CA SER A 63 2.89 4.15 -13.59
C SER A 63 2.07 3.39 -14.63
N LYS A 64 1.98 3.93 -15.85
CA LYS A 64 1.65 3.11 -17.00
C LYS A 64 2.68 1.97 -17.15
N ARG A 65 2.41 0.99 -18.02
CA ARG A 65 3.31 -0.14 -18.29
C ARG A 65 4.74 0.36 -18.59
N ASN A 66 5.73 -0.12 -17.83
CA ASN A 66 7.15 0.15 -18.08
C ASN A 66 7.75 -0.94 -18.95
N PHE A 67 7.54 -2.20 -18.51
CA PHE A 67 7.94 -3.41 -19.25
C PHE A 67 6.76 -4.34 -19.31
N GLY A 68 6.75 -5.25 -20.30
CA GLY A 68 5.73 -6.27 -20.31
C GLY A 68 5.72 -7.06 -21.61
N ARG A 69 5.04 -8.19 -21.52
CA ARG A 69 4.85 -9.13 -22.63
C ARG A 69 3.37 -9.45 -22.78
N THR A 70 2.93 -9.50 -24.01
CA THR A 70 1.63 -10.10 -24.37
C THR A 70 1.90 -11.52 -24.83
N PHE A 71 1.17 -12.48 -24.27
CA PHE A 71 1.25 -13.88 -24.62
C PHE A 71 0.33 -14.22 -25.81
N ALA A 72 0.53 -15.40 -26.39
CA ALA A 72 -0.27 -15.86 -27.56
C ALA A 72 -1.77 -15.98 -27.23
N ASP A 73 -2.13 -16.28 -25.99
CA ASP A 73 -3.51 -16.35 -25.51
C ASP A 73 -4.15 -14.96 -25.28
N GLY A 74 -3.36 -13.89 -25.47
CA GLY A 74 -3.78 -12.51 -25.27
C GLY A 74 -3.69 -12.03 -23.82
N SER A 75 -3.15 -12.81 -22.88
CA SER A 75 -2.84 -12.35 -21.53
C SER A 75 -1.60 -11.44 -21.50
N HIS A 76 -1.44 -10.64 -20.43
CA HIS A 76 -0.37 -9.64 -20.33
C HIS A 76 0.37 -9.81 -19.02
N LEU A 77 1.70 -9.92 -19.09
CA LEU A 77 2.59 -9.78 -17.95
C LEU A 77 3.23 -8.40 -17.98
N LEU A 78 3.14 -7.65 -16.89
CA LEU A 78 3.59 -6.27 -16.82
C LEU A 78 4.47 -6.05 -15.59
N VAL A 79 5.41 -5.13 -15.72
CA VAL A 79 6.12 -4.53 -14.59
C VAL A 79 5.81 -3.03 -14.59
N ARG A 80 5.40 -2.52 -13.43
CA ARG A 80 5.01 -1.12 -13.22
C ARG A 80 5.67 -0.58 -11.95
N HIS A 81 5.94 0.71 -11.90
CA HIS A 81 6.36 1.37 -10.68
C HIS A 81 5.15 1.84 -9.89
N ARG A 82 5.26 1.77 -8.57
CA ARG A 82 4.28 2.28 -7.63
C ARG A 82 4.98 3.18 -6.62
N LEU A 83 4.45 4.37 -6.42
CA LEU A 83 4.84 5.30 -5.37
C LEU A 83 3.68 5.43 -4.41
N THR A 84 3.94 5.24 -3.13
CA THR A 84 2.91 5.15 -2.10
C THR A 84 3.21 6.12 -0.96
N LEU A 85 2.25 6.97 -0.64
CA LEU A 85 2.17 7.65 0.65
C LEU A 85 1.39 6.72 1.58
N LEU A 86 2.00 6.35 2.69
CA LEU A 86 1.46 5.41 3.67
C LEU A 86 1.20 6.13 4.98
N GLY A 87 -0.05 6.15 5.42
CA GLY A 87 -0.44 6.45 6.79
C GLY A 87 -0.87 5.18 7.49
N THR A 88 -0.37 4.90 8.67
CA THR A 88 -0.79 3.74 9.46
C THR A 88 -1.28 4.21 10.82
N TRP A 89 -2.52 3.90 11.14
CA TRP A 89 -3.02 4.02 12.50
C TRP A 89 -2.63 2.75 13.27
N ILE A 90 -1.99 2.95 14.42
CA ILE A 90 -1.60 1.87 15.33
C ILE A 90 -2.75 1.68 16.33
N GLN A 91 -3.58 0.67 16.05
CA GLN A 91 -4.74 0.36 16.89
C GLN A 91 -4.34 -0.29 18.20
N GLN A 92 -3.27 -1.07 18.16
CA GLN A 92 -2.63 -1.71 19.32
C GLN A 92 -1.13 -1.56 19.15
N GLY A 93 -0.46 -1.11 20.21
CA GLY A 93 0.95 -0.77 20.28
C GLY A 93 1.14 0.45 21.17
N PRO A 94 2.37 0.79 21.55
CA PRO A 94 2.64 2.00 22.32
C PRO A 94 2.53 3.28 21.50
N GLU A 95 2.90 3.22 20.22
CA GLU A 95 2.80 4.34 19.28
C GLU A 95 1.37 4.52 18.81
N SER A 96 1.02 5.70 18.29
CA SER A 96 -0.32 6.00 17.80
C SER A 96 -0.44 5.95 16.28
N HIS A 97 0.64 6.30 15.57
CA HIS A 97 0.61 6.39 14.11
C HIS A 97 2.00 6.32 13.47
N TYR A 98 1.99 6.00 12.18
CA TYR A 98 3.12 6.09 11.28
C TYR A 98 2.72 6.84 10.02
N VAL A 99 3.62 7.66 9.50
CA VAL A 99 3.48 8.29 8.17
C VAL A 99 4.77 8.09 7.40
N GLY A 100 4.68 7.59 6.17
CA GLY A 100 5.86 7.31 5.37
C GLY A 100 5.61 7.25 3.88
N PHE A 101 6.70 7.07 3.16
CA PHE A 101 6.74 6.96 1.71
C PHE A 101 7.41 5.66 1.30
N ILE A 102 6.89 5.00 0.25
CA ILE A 102 7.41 3.74 -0.29
C ILE A 102 7.46 3.81 -1.81
N GLY A 103 8.58 3.40 -2.37
CA GLY A 103 8.73 3.07 -3.78
C GLY A 103 8.78 1.57 -4.00
N SER A 104 8.01 1.04 -4.93
CA SER A 104 7.98 -0.39 -5.22
C SER A 104 7.74 -0.69 -6.69
N PRO A 105 8.44 -1.68 -7.28
CA PRO A 105 7.95 -2.33 -8.48
C PRO A 105 6.73 -3.21 -8.16
N SER A 106 5.87 -3.40 -9.16
CA SER A 106 4.73 -4.30 -9.14
C SER A 106 4.77 -5.17 -10.39
N ILE A 107 4.66 -6.47 -10.22
CA ILE A 107 4.48 -7.43 -11.31
C ILE A 107 2.99 -7.75 -11.37
N GLU A 108 2.41 -7.63 -12.55
CA GLU A 108 0.97 -7.79 -12.79
C GLU A 108 0.75 -8.75 -13.96
N TRP A 109 -0.05 -9.77 -13.74
CA TRP A 109 -0.52 -10.67 -14.80
C TRP A 109 -2.02 -10.45 -15.03
N TRP A 110 -2.37 -9.93 -16.19
CA TRP A 110 -3.74 -9.66 -16.60
C TRP A 110 -4.25 -10.72 -17.57
N ASN A 111 -5.48 -11.15 -17.39
CA ASN A 111 -6.15 -11.97 -18.39
C ASN A 111 -6.43 -11.15 -19.68
N LYS A 112 -6.65 -11.82 -20.81
CA LYS A 112 -6.92 -11.21 -22.10
C LYS A 112 -8.01 -10.13 -22.06
N ALA A 113 -9.07 -10.36 -21.31
CA ALA A 113 -10.20 -9.44 -21.21
C ALA A 113 -9.94 -8.22 -20.32
N GLY A 114 -8.80 -8.15 -19.60
CA GLY A 114 -8.51 -7.09 -18.65
C GLY A 114 -9.42 -7.03 -17.43
N THR A 115 -10.07 -8.14 -17.14
CA THR A 115 -11.06 -8.21 -16.07
C THR A 115 -10.49 -8.77 -14.78
N TRP A 116 -9.37 -9.49 -14.85
CA TRP A 116 -8.68 -10.08 -13.71
C TRP A 116 -7.18 -9.87 -13.83
N CYS A 117 -6.59 -9.52 -12.71
CA CYS A 117 -5.15 -9.38 -12.52
C CYS A 117 -4.71 -10.13 -11.27
N TRP A 118 -3.58 -10.83 -11.36
CA TRP A 118 -2.79 -11.25 -10.23
C TRP A 118 -1.63 -10.27 -10.10
N PHE A 119 -1.37 -9.78 -8.90
CA PHE A 119 -0.26 -8.88 -8.69
C PHE A 119 0.61 -9.32 -7.53
N GLY A 120 1.88 -8.93 -7.61
CA GLY A 120 2.85 -9.04 -6.53
C GLY A 120 3.86 -7.92 -6.61
N GLY A 121 4.40 -7.53 -5.47
CA GLY A 121 5.42 -6.49 -5.41
C GLY A 121 6.06 -6.40 -4.05
N ALA A 122 7.28 -5.87 -4.05
CA ALA A 122 8.01 -5.53 -2.83
C ALA A 122 8.69 -4.19 -3.02
N GLY A 123 8.87 -3.45 -1.96
CA GLY A 123 9.50 -2.14 -2.01
C GLY A 123 9.90 -1.63 -0.65
N GLY A 124 10.60 -0.51 -0.65
CA GLY A 124 11.10 0.11 0.56
C GLY A 124 10.94 1.62 0.54
N GLY A 125 11.13 2.18 1.70
CA GLY A 125 11.02 3.60 1.93
C GLY A 125 11.37 3.99 3.36
N PHE A 126 10.84 5.10 3.78
CA PHE A 126 11.10 5.69 5.09
C PHE A 126 9.86 6.42 5.61
N GLY A 127 9.89 6.73 6.89
CA GLY A 127 8.83 7.50 7.52
C GLY A 127 9.10 7.78 8.99
N TRP A 128 8.06 8.16 9.69
CA TRP A 128 8.11 8.61 11.07
C TRP A 128 7.02 7.93 11.89
N LEU A 129 7.44 7.37 13.04
CA LEU A 129 6.61 6.89 14.14
C LEU A 129 6.65 7.93 15.26
N ASP A 130 5.68 7.93 16.15
CA ASP A 130 5.74 8.65 17.42
C ASP A 130 6.33 7.76 18.54
N SER A 131 7.57 7.32 18.35
CA SER A 131 8.18 6.19 19.10
C SER A 131 9.09 6.58 20.27
N GLN A 132 9.76 7.72 20.21
CA GLN A 132 10.76 8.15 21.20
C GLN A 132 10.27 8.20 22.65
N ALA A 133 8.99 8.45 22.86
CA ALA A 133 8.41 8.60 24.19
C ALA A 133 8.11 7.27 24.90
N TRP A 134 8.27 6.12 24.21
CA TRP A 134 7.75 4.85 24.70
C TRP A 134 8.87 3.87 25.05
N PRO A 135 8.95 3.41 26.34
CA PRO A 135 9.91 2.38 26.72
C PRO A 135 9.74 1.08 25.91
N GLY A 136 10.84 0.59 25.35
CA GLY A 136 10.84 -0.65 24.55
C GLY A 136 10.35 -0.52 23.11
N ALA A 137 9.90 0.67 22.68
CA ALA A 137 9.61 0.99 21.29
C ALA A 137 10.90 1.34 20.51
N GLN A 138 10.78 1.90 19.30
CA GLN A 138 11.94 2.33 18.52
C GLN A 138 12.67 3.48 19.23
N GLY A 139 14.00 3.48 19.24
CA GLY A 139 14.79 4.52 19.92
C GLY A 139 14.75 5.91 19.25
N GLN A 140 14.05 6.02 18.12
CA GLN A 140 13.82 7.26 17.37
C GLN A 140 12.55 7.19 16.54
N ASP A 141 12.01 8.35 16.15
CA ASP A 141 10.80 8.43 15.34
C ASP A 141 11.04 8.11 13.86
N PHE A 142 12.21 8.51 13.31
CA PHE A 142 12.55 8.17 11.93
C PHE A 142 12.81 6.68 11.78
N THR A 143 12.11 6.06 10.82
CA THR A 143 12.21 4.63 10.53
C THR A 143 12.37 4.36 9.04
N LEU A 144 13.10 3.31 8.74
CA LEU A 144 13.06 2.64 7.46
C LEU A 144 11.84 1.70 7.42
N ASN A 145 11.29 1.55 6.26
CA ASN A 145 10.13 0.69 6.08
C ASN A 145 10.27 -0.09 4.77
N TRP A 146 9.93 -1.36 4.80
CA TRP A 146 9.76 -2.13 3.59
C TRP A 146 8.49 -2.95 3.66
N MET A 147 7.90 -3.23 2.50
CA MET A 147 6.68 -4.01 2.40
C MET A 147 6.74 -5.00 1.26
N MET A 148 5.97 -6.08 1.41
CA MET A 148 5.58 -6.96 0.32
C MET A 148 4.07 -7.00 0.23
N ARG A 149 3.56 -7.17 -0.98
CA ARG A 149 2.13 -7.31 -1.23
C ARG A 149 1.89 -8.29 -2.36
N ALA A 150 0.77 -9.02 -2.28
CA ALA A 150 0.29 -9.89 -3.34
C ALA A 150 -1.24 -10.00 -3.27
N GLY A 151 -1.88 -10.20 -4.41
CA GLY A 151 -3.34 -10.30 -4.43
C GLY A 151 -3.92 -10.36 -5.81
N VAL A 152 -5.19 -10.02 -5.88
CA VAL A 152 -5.97 -9.98 -7.11
C VAL A 152 -6.63 -8.62 -7.31
N GLU A 153 -6.79 -8.22 -8.58
CA GLU A 153 -7.60 -7.06 -8.96
C GLU A 153 -8.74 -7.50 -9.88
N ARG A 154 -9.92 -6.93 -9.66
CA ARG A 154 -11.05 -7.02 -10.58
C ARG A 154 -11.18 -5.73 -11.35
N GLY A 155 -10.99 -5.79 -12.67
CA GLY A 155 -11.13 -4.64 -13.57
C GLY A 155 -12.57 -4.41 -14.02
N PHE A 156 -12.95 -3.14 -14.09
CA PHE A 156 -14.26 -2.64 -14.55
C PHE A 156 -14.10 -1.68 -15.72
N GLY A 157 -13.05 -1.89 -16.54
CA GLY A 157 -12.70 -1.03 -17.67
C GLY A 157 -12.30 0.38 -17.20
N ALA A 158 -12.84 1.40 -17.85
CA ALA A 158 -12.59 2.81 -17.52
C ALA A 158 -12.97 3.20 -16.08
N ARG A 159 -13.86 2.46 -15.44
CA ARG A 159 -14.28 2.78 -14.07
C ARG A 159 -13.20 2.48 -13.04
N GLY A 160 -12.24 1.61 -13.35
CA GLY A 160 -11.11 1.31 -12.48
C GLY A 160 -11.02 -0.15 -12.07
N THR A 161 -10.29 -0.41 -10.97
CA THR A 161 -10.08 -1.76 -10.45
C THR A 161 -10.32 -1.83 -8.94
N LEU A 162 -10.95 -2.90 -8.49
CA LEU A 162 -11.06 -3.26 -7.08
C LEU A 162 -9.96 -4.29 -6.78
N SER A 163 -9.20 -4.09 -5.72
CA SER A 163 -8.16 -5.03 -5.28
C SER A 163 -8.48 -5.66 -3.94
N ALA A 164 -8.04 -6.89 -3.76
CA ALA A 164 -7.96 -7.58 -2.48
C ALA A 164 -6.66 -8.38 -2.43
N GLY A 165 -5.98 -8.34 -1.28
CA GLY A 165 -4.69 -8.99 -1.16
C GLY A 165 -4.18 -9.10 0.25
N MET A 166 -2.95 -9.59 0.36
CA MET A 166 -2.16 -9.62 1.58
C MET A 166 -1.04 -8.59 1.50
N MET A 167 -0.68 -8.06 2.65
CA MET A 167 0.44 -7.15 2.84
C MET A 167 1.26 -7.61 4.03
N PHE A 168 2.57 -7.61 3.88
CA PHE A 168 3.55 -7.63 4.95
C PHE A 168 4.20 -6.24 5.02
N GLN A 169 4.40 -5.74 6.23
CA GLN A 169 5.09 -4.48 6.49
C GLN A 169 6.11 -4.66 7.60
N HIS A 170 7.32 -4.17 7.35
CA HIS A 170 8.39 -4.04 8.34
C HIS A 170 8.72 -2.57 8.57
N MET A 171 8.86 -2.18 9.82
CA MET A 171 9.33 -0.84 10.22
C MET A 171 10.42 -0.99 11.27
N SER A 172 11.56 -0.31 11.09
CA SER A 172 12.67 -0.30 12.04
C SER A 172 13.52 0.94 11.86
N ASN A 173 14.32 1.30 12.85
CA ASN A 173 15.25 2.43 12.73
C ASN A 173 16.58 2.03 12.03
N GLY A 174 16.68 0.81 11.49
CA GLY A 174 17.89 0.32 10.82
C GLY A 174 19.11 0.14 11.72
N GLY A 175 18.92 0.13 13.04
CA GLY A 175 20.01 0.06 14.02
C GLY A 175 20.70 1.40 14.28
N ALA A 176 20.12 2.52 13.83
CA ALA A 176 20.69 3.85 14.04
C ALA A 176 20.69 4.26 15.51
N THR A 177 19.69 3.80 16.27
CA THR A 177 19.57 4.03 17.73
C THR A 177 19.06 2.79 18.45
N ASN A 178 19.30 2.72 19.75
CA ASN A 178 18.74 1.67 20.60
C ASN A 178 17.58 2.24 21.45
N PRO A 179 16.53 1.45 21.69
CA PRO A 179 16.25 0.12 21.12
C PRO A 179 15.82 0.15 19.65
N ASN A 180 15.96 -0.99 18.98
CA ASN A 180 15.47 -1.21 17.61
C ASN A 180 14.79 -2.59 17.51
N PRO A 181 13.64 -2.80 18.17
CA PRO A 181 12.97 -4.10 18.16
C PRO A 181 12.39 -4.48 16.79
N GLY A 182 12.13 -3.49 15.91
CA GLY A 182 11.41 -3.70 14.67
C GLY A 182 9.92 -4.01 14.89
N ILE A 183 9.10 -3.70 13.89
CA ILE A 183 7.67 -4.05 13.85
C ILE A 183 7.43 -4.80 12.57
N ASP A 184 7.13 -6.08 12.67
CA ASP A 184 6.75 -6.96 11.57
C ASP A 184 5.26 -7.24 11.65
N ALA A 185 4.52 -6.95 10.59
CA ALA A 185 3.08 -7.19 10.58
C ALA A 185 2.62 -7.72 9.21
N VAL A 186 1.66 -8.64 9.23
CA VAL A 186 1.03 -9.22 8.04
C VAL A 186 -0.48 -9.17 8.17
N GLY A 187 -1.16 -9.02 7.06
CA GLY A 187 -2.62 -9.06 7.05
C GLY A 187 -3.21 -8.82 5.68
N PHE A 188 -4.45 -8.38 5.68
CA PHE A 188 -5.26 -8.23 4.46
C PHE A 188 -5.49 -6.76 4.13
N THR A 189 -5.55 -6.49 2.83
CA THR A 189 -5.86 -5.16 2.30
C THR A 189 -6.95 -5.25 1.24
N VAL A 190 -7.72 -4.17 1.13
CA VAL A 190 -8.66 -3.92 0.04
C VAL A 190 -8.45 -2.52 -0.49
N GLY A 191 -8.65 -2.33 -1.78
CA GLY A 191 -8.41 -1.03 -2.38
C GLY A 191 -9.15 -0.83 -3.69
N TYR A 192 -9.15 0.42 -4.13
CA TYR A 192 -9.70 0.81 -5.42
C TYR A 192 -8.73 1.73 -6.16
N ALA A 193 -8.59 1.50 -7.46
CA ALA A 193 -7.72 2.28 -8.33
C ALA A 193 -8.50 2.89 -9.50
N TRP A 194 -8.25 4.17 -9.77
CA TRP A 194 -8.80 4.94 -10.88
C TRP A 194 -7.72 5.11 -11.95
N PRO A 195 -7.94 4.61 -13.18
CA PRO A 195 -7.05 4.85 -14.31
C PRO A 195 -7.18 6.28 -14.83
N PHE A 196 -6.10 6.80 -15.40
CA PHE A 196 -6.06 8.08 -16.11
C PHE A 196 -4.97 8.12 -17.19
#